data_06841d6448a00c1cdf9166e854d59aaf
#
_entry.id   06841d6448a00c1cdf9166e854d59aaf
#
_cell.length_a   1.000
_cell.length_b   1.000
_cell.length_c   1.000
_cell.angle_alpha   90.00
_cell.angle_beta   90.00
_cell.angle_gamma   90.00
#
_symmetry.space_group_name_H-M   'P 1'
#
loop_
_entity.id
_entity.type
_entity.pdbx_description
1 polymer ?
#
loop_
_entity_poly.entity_id
_entity_poly.type
_entity_poly.pdbx_seq_one_letter_code
_entity_poly.pdbx_strand_id
1 'polypeptide(L)'
;MVVSDNAQLVNFREICSGSIAPGMLYRSSHPIKDNKQEKIISMLANKARIAAVINLCDFNSGIYSKAFFAPWYNRLLKNRLVIALGMDFSVTSNSFKRKLKKALKFIINTKGPWLIHCHAGIYRTGFVCMVLESFMGAALDEVINDYLLSFNSIFESSIYATQKADSQAAMRILSVMSESMTINEQNLKQIAETYLQKTIGLSVKEIELLKNKLSGTY
;
A
#
# COMPACT_ATOMS: atom_id res chain seq x y z
N MET A 1 10.44 8.63 -14.63
CA MET A 1 9.14 9.30 -14.95
C MET A 1 9.02 10.49 -14.01
N VAL A 2 8.96 11.72 -14.51
CA VAL A 2 8.80 12.92 -13.67
C VAL A 2 7.42 12.84 -13.03
N VAL A 3 7.38 12.65 -11.72
CA VAL A 3 6.14 12.70 -10.94
C VAL A 3 5.63 14.14 -11.06
N SER A 4 4.41 14.34 -11.57
CA SER A 4 3.84 15.69 -11.62
C SER A 4 3.66 16.21 -10.18
N ASP A 5 3.82 17.50 -9.97
CA ASP A 5 3.65 18.16 -8.65
C ASP A 5 2.33 17.74 -7.97
N ASN A 6 1.27 17.56 -8.74
CA ASN A 6 -0.02 17.09 -8.27
C ASN A 6 0.00 15.66 -7.70
N ALA A 7 0.79 14.74 -8.26
CA ALA A 7 0.90 13.36 -7.77
C ALA A 7 1.66 13.31 -6.44
N GLN A 8 2.67 14.17 -6.28
CA GLN A 8 3.43 14.29 -5.03
C GLN A 8 2.54 14.82 -3.90
N LEU A 9 1.71 15.84 -4.15
CA LEU A 9 0.78 16.40 -3.15
C LEU A 9 -0.21 15.39 -2.57
N VAL A 10 -0.55 14.34 -3.30
CA VAL A 10 -1.48 13.29 -2.89
C VAL A 10 -0.78 11.96 -2.65
N ASN A 11 0.53 11.93 -2.62
CA ASN A 11 1.35 10.74 -2.42
C ASN A 11 0.98 9.59 -3.39
N PHE A 12 0.54 9.93 -4.61
CA PHE A 12 0.14 8.97 -5.63
C PHE A 12 1.35 8.55 -6.46
N ARG A 13 1.67 7.27 -6.45
CA ARG A 13 2.72 6.72 -7.29
C ARG A 13 2.56 5.24 -7.54
N GLU A 14 3.23 4.77 -8.55
CA GLU A 14 3.41 3.37 -8.86
C GLU A 14 4.45 2.74 -7.94
N ILE A 15 4.24 1.47 -7.60
CA ILE A 15 5.19 0.59 -6.93
C ILE A 15 5.60 -0.47 -7.95
N CYS A 16 6.86 -0.43 -8.36
CA CYS A 16 7.43 -1.34 -9.37
C CYS A 16 8.82 -1.87 -8.99
N SER A 17 9.13 -1.90 -7.68
CA SER A 17 10.36 -2.46 -7.13
C SER A 17 10.36 -4.00 -7.13
N GLY A 18 11.54 -4.58 -7.18
CA GLY A 18 11.71 -6.04 -7.25
C GLY A 18 11.05 -6.64 -8.48
N SER A 19 10.24 -7.69 -8.27
CA SER A 19 9.51 -8.39 -9.34
C SER A 19 8.06 -7.93 -9.49
N ILE A 20 7.68 -6.78 -8.92
CA ILE A 20 6.35 -6.19 -9.16
C ILE A 20 6.32 -5.65 -10.59
N ALA A 21 5.38 -6.14 -11.39
CA ALA A 21 5.28 -5.72 -12.78
C ALA A 21 4.85 -4.25 -12.89
N PRO A 22 5.40 -3.49 -13.82
CA PRO A 22 4.98 -2.12 -14.09
C PRO A 22 3.48 -2.02 -14.35
N GLY A 23 2.85 -0.99 -13.82
CA GLY A 23 1.42 -0.75 -14.00
C GLY A 23 0.50 -1.58 -13.12
N MET A 24 1.02 -2.41 -12.20
CA MET A 24 0.17 -3.34 -11.41
C MET A 24 -0.20 -2.81 -10.04
N LEU A 25 0.69 -2.12 -9.36
CA LEU A 25 0.49 -1.69 -7.98
C LEU A 25 0.74 -0.19 -7.82
N TYR A 26 -0.17 0.49 -7.14
CA TYR A 26 -0.12 1.92 -6.86
C TYR A 26 -0.42 2.19 -5.40
N ARG A 27 0.06 3.32 -4.90
CA ARG A 27 -0.27 3.82 -3.56
C ARG A 27 -0.65 5.30 -3.60
N SER A 28 -1.42 5.76 -2.59
CA SER A 28 -1.78 7.17 -2.45
C SER A 28 -2.17 7.54 -1.00
N SER A 29 -2.39 8.83 -0.76
CA SER A 29 -3.21 9.31 0.34
C SER A 29 -4.70 8.96 0.08
N HIS A 30 -5.59 9.37 0.99
CA HIS A 30 -7.02 9.05 0.91
C HIS A 30 -7.67 9.66 -0.34
N PRO A 31 -8.21 8.86 -1.29
CA PRO A 31 -8.69 9.38 -2.58
C PRO A 31 -9.93 10.27 -2.48
N ILE A 32 -10.74 10.10 -1.43
CA ILE A 32 -12.04 10.78 -1.28
C ILE A 32 -12.13 11.54 0.06
N LYS A 33 -11.00 12.08 0.53
CA LYS A 33 -10.93 12.86 1.76
C LYS A 33 -11.61 14.22 1.62
N ASP A 34 -11.32 14.90 0.54
CA ASP A 34 -11.86 16.20 0.16
C ASP A 34 -11.90 16.36 -1.36
N ASN A 35 -12.60 17.39 -1.84
CA ASN A 35 -12.84 17.62 -3.27
C ASN A 35 -11.54 17.87 -4.06
N LYS A 36 -10.50 18.43 -3.45
CA LYS A 36 -9.23 18.71 -4.14
C LYS A 36 -8.46 17.42 -4.36
N GLN A 37 -8.33 16.60 -3.32
CA GLN A 37 -7.67 15.30 -3.42
C GLN A 37 -8.43 14.35 -4.35
N GLU A 38 -9.76 14.33 -4.26
CA GLU A 38 -10.61 13.52 -5.14
C GLU A 38 -10.32 13.82 -6.61
N LYS A 39 -10.36 15.07 -7.04
CA LYS A 39 -10.10 15.46 -8.44
C LYS A 39 -8.74 15.00 -8.92
N ILE A 40 -7.69 15.21 -8.13
CA ILE A 40 -6.32 14.83 -8.49
C ILE A 40 -6.19 13.31 -8.57
N ILE A 41 -6.62 12.58 -7.53
CA ILE A 41 -6.44 11.13 -7.49
C ILE A 41 -7.35 10.44 -8.51
N SER A 42 -8.57 10.94 -8.72
CA SER A 42 -9.48 10.43 -9.76
C SER A 42 -8.86 10.51 -11.15
N MET A 43 -8.25 11.65 -11.50
CA MET A 43 -7.54 11.81 -12.76
C MET A 43 -6.36 10.83 -12.89
N LEU A 44 -5.53 10.72 -11.86
CA LEU A 44 -4.37 9.82 -11.83
C LEU A 44 -4.78 8.35 -11.85
N ALA A 45 -5.80 7.97 -11.09
CA ALA A 45 -6.34 6.61 -11.03
C ALA A 45 -6.95 6.17 -12.36
N ASN A 46 -7.67 7.07 -13.06
CA ASN A 46 -8.19 6.80 -14.40
C ASN A 46 -7.04 6.62 -15.41
N LYS A 47 -6.01 7.48 -15.36
CA LYS A 47 -4.81 7.36 -16.21
C LYS A 47 -4.07 6.05 -15.97
N ALA A 48 -3.92 5.66 -14.70
CA ALA A 48 -3.32 4.40 -14.28
C ALA A 48 -4.25 3.18 -14.47
N ARG A 49 -5.49 3.40 -14.92
CA ARG A 49 -6.51 2.34 -15.10
C ARG A 49 -6.76 1.51 -13.85
N ILE A 50 -6.74 2.14 -12.67
CA ILE A 50 -6.95 1.44 -11.41
C ILE A 50 -8.25 0.63 -11.47
N ALA A 51 -8.13 -0.69 -11.27
CA ALA A 51 -9.22 -1.64 -11.38
C ALA A 51 -9.79 -2.06 -10.02
N ALA A 52 -8.99 -1.99 -8.94
CA ALA A 52 -9.45 -2.31 -7.60
C ALA A 52 -8.72 -1.47 -6.54
N VAL A 53 -9.35 -1.27 -5.37
CA VAL A 53 -8.84 -0.41 -4.30
C VAL A 53 -8.80 -1.14 -2.96
N ILE A 54 -7.68 -1.05 -2.27
CA ILE A 54 -7.48 -1.54 -0.91
C ILE A 54 -7.44 -0.32 0.04
N ASN A 55 -8.55 -0.07 0.69
CA ASN A 55 -8.71 1.01 1.66
C ASN A 55 -8.42 0.50 3.06
N LEU A 56 -7.30 0.92 3.61
CA LEU A 56 -6.82 0.47 4.92
C LEU A 56 -7.42 1.23 6.10
N CYS A 57 -8.09 2.36 5.88
CA CYS A 57 -8.48 3.27 6.96
C CYS A 57 -9.97 3.39 7.23
N ASP A 58 -10.83 3.26 6.23
CA ASP A 58 -12.27 3.38 6.46
C ASP A 58 -12.92 2.04 6.81
N PHE A 59 -14.08 2.14 7.46
CA PHE A 59 -14.99 1.01 7.64
C PHE A 59 -16.05 0.99 6.53
N ASN A 60 -16.57 -0.19 6.22
CA ASN A 60 -17.60 -0.35 5.19
C ASN A 60 -18.84 0.52 5.43
N SER A 61 -19.24 0.71 6.69
CA SER A 61 -20.43 1.49 7.04
C SER A 61 -20.35 2.99 6.67
N GLY A 62 -19.15 3.56 6.57
CA GLY A 62 -18.99 5.00 6.32
C GLY A 62 -18.54 5.37 4.91
N ILE A 63 -18.09 4.39 4.11
CA ILE A 63 -17.43 4.68 2.84
C ILE A 63 -18.42 5.07 1.73
N TYR A 64 -19.64 4.56 1.76
CA TYR A 64 -20.65 4.83 0.73
C TYR A 64 -21.07 6.28 0.68
N SER A 65 -21.25 6.93 1.84
CA SER A 65 -21.58 8.36 1.90
C SER A 65 -20.46 9.24 1.38
N LYS A 66 -19.20 8.91 1.71
CA LYS A 66 -18.02 9.61 1.20
C LYS A 66 -17.84 9.43 -0.30
N ALA A 67 -18.06 8.22 -0.81
CA ALA A 67 -17.87 7.87 -2.21
C ALA A 67 -18.94 8.46 -3.14
N PHE A 68 -20.03 8.99 -2.60
CA PHE A 68 -21.12 9.53 -3.41
C PHE A 68 -20.65 10.63 -4.38
N PHE A 69 -19.75 11.48 -3.95
CA PHE A 69 -19.21 12.58 -4.75
C PHE A 69 -17.95 12.21 -5.59
N ALA A 70 -17.54 10.94 -5.58
CA ALA A 70 -16.37 10.45 -6.30
C ALA A 70 -16.77 9.35 -7.31
N PRO A 71 -17.18 9.71 -8.54
CA PRO A 71 -17.80 8.77 -9.49
C PRO A 71 -16.97 7.53 -9.79
N TRP A 72 -15.64 7.67 -9.97
CA TRP A 72 -14.76 6.54 -10.25
C TRP A 72 -14.66 5.57 -9.07
N TYR A 73 -14.52 6.10 -7.85
CA TYR A 73 -14.43 5.30 -6.63
C TYR A 73 -15.76 4.62 -6.32
N ASN A 74 -16.88 5.36 -6.47
CA ASN A 74 -18.24 4.84 -6.28
C ASN A 74 -18.55 3.71 -7.27
N ARG A 75 -18.10 3.82 -8.54
CA ARG A 75 -18.24 2.75 -9.52
C ARG A 75 -17.50 1.48 -9.06
N LEU A 76 -16.26 1.58 -8.59
CA LEU A 76 -15.51 0.45 -8.07
C LEU A 76 -16.18 -0.16 -6.83
N LEU A 77 -16.66 0.69 -5.93
CA LEU A 77 -17.36 0.27 -4.71
C LEU A 77 -18.64 -0.52 -5.03
N LYS A 78 -19.47 -0.03 -5.94
CA LYS A 78 -20.69 -0.72 -6.40
C LYS A 78 -20.40 -2.07 -7.05
N ASN A 79 -19.26 -2.21 -7.72
CA ASN A 79 -18.81 -3.46 -8.34
C ASN A 79 -18.02 -4.38 -7.38
N ARG A 80 -17.98 -4.07 -6.07
CA ARG A 80 -17.22 -4.83 -5.05
C ARG A 80 -15.71 -4.90 -5.33
N LEU A 81 -15.20 -3.90 -6.02
CA LEU A 81 -13.78 -3.73 -6.35
C LEU A 81 -13.07 -2.77 -5.36
N VAL A 82 -13.69 -2.51 -4.23
CA VAL A 82 -13.09 -1.80 -3.09
C VAL A 82 -13.27 -2.66 -1.84
N ILE A 83 -12.16 -2.90 -1.11
CA ILE A 83 -12.21 -3.47 0.23
C ILE A 83 -11.86 -2.39 1.26
N ALA A 84 -12.75 -2.11 2.22
CA ALA A 84 -12.52 -1.16 3.30
C ALA A 84 -12.31 -1.90 4.62
N LEU A 85 -11.14 -1.75 5.23
CA LEU A 85 -10.66 -2.62 6.29
C LEU A 85 -10.66 -1.99 7.68
N GLY A 86 -10.70 -0.66 7.79
CA GLY A 86 -10.64 0.04 9.09
C GLY A 86 -9.48 -0.44 9.95
N MET A 87 -8.27 -0.53 9.39
CA MET A 87 -7.09 -1.05 10.10
C MET A 87 -6.63 -0.09 11.19
N ASP A 88 -6.17 -0.64 12.28
CA ASP A 88 -5.53 0.09 13.39
C ASP A 88 -4.17 0.67 12.93
N PHE A 89 -3.58 1.52 13.76
CA PHE A 89 -2.22 2.00 13.54
C PHE A 89 -1.15 1.00 14.01
N SER A 90 -1.48 0.12 14.96
CA SER A 90 -0.55 -0.88 15.49
C SER A 90 -0.40 -2.05 14.51
N VAL A 91 0.66 -2.02 13.70
CA VAL A 91 0.98 -3.06 12.72
C VAL A 91 1.28 -4.44 13.33
N THR A 92 1.55 -4.49 14.64
CA THR A 92 1.79 -5.72 15.38
C THR A 92 0.51 -6.35 15.94
N SER A 93 -0.61 -5.61 15.98
CA SER A 93 -1.86 -6.10 16.56
C SER A 93 -2.45 -7.28 15.77
N ASN A 94 -3.11 -8.19 16.49
CA ASN A 94 -3.82 -9.30 15.84
C ASN A 94 -4.95 -8.82 14.93
N SER A 95 -5.57 -7.68 15.22
CA SER A 95 -6.57 -7.06 14.39
C SER A 95 -5.96 -6.61 13.05
N PHE A 96 -4.81 -5.92 13.09
CA PHE A 96 -4.08 -5.51 11.89
C PHE A 96 -3.69 -6.72 11.02
N LYS A 97 -3.08 -7.75 11.63
CA LYS A 97 -2.65 -8.99 10.94
C LYS A 97 -3.82 -9.68 10.22
N ARG A 98 -4.96 -9.82 10.89
CA ARG A 98 -6.18 -10.40 10.25
C ARG A 98 -6.69 -9.57 9.07
N LYS A 99 -6.64 -8.23 9.18
CA LYS A 99 -7.07 -7.31 8.13
C LYS A 99 -6.06 -7.27 6.98
N LEU A 100 -4.76 -7.35 7.27
CA LEU A 100 -3.72 -7.52 6.25
C LEU A 100 -3.95 -8.80 5.43
N LYS A 101 -4.25 -9.93 6.08
CA LYS A 101 -4.62 -11.16 5.38
C LYS A 101 -5.79 -10.95 4.41
N LYS A 102 -6.82 -10.20 4.84
CA LYS A 102 -7.97 -9.87 3.96
C LYS A 102 -7.56 -9.01 2.78
N ALA A 103 -6.68 -8.01 2.99
CA ALA A 103 -6.13 -7.17 1.92
C ALA A 103 -5.40 -8.00 0.85
N LEU A 104 -4.52 -8.90 1.29
CA LEU A 104 -3.75 -9.77 0.40
C LEU A 104 -4.65 -10.77 -0.36
N LYS A 105 -5.63 -11.36 0.32
CA LYS A 105 -6.65 -12.20 -0.34
C LYS A 105 -7.50 -11.43 -1.34
N PHE A 106 -7.74 -10.15 -1.12
CA PHE A 106 -8.44 -9.31 -2.08
C PHE A 106 -7.60 -9.11 -3.35
N ILE A 107 -6.28 -8.88 -3.25
CA ILE A 107 -5.38 -8.85 -4.40
C ILE A 107 -5.43 -10.18 -5.17
N ILE A 108 -5.33 -11.31 -4.46
CA ILE A 108 -5.39 -12.65 -5.07
C ILE A 108 -6.69 -12.87 -5.86
N ASN A 109 -7.82 -12.40 -5.33
CA ASN A 109 -9.16 -12.67 -5.87
C ASN A 109 -9.67 -11.62 -6.87
N THR A 110 -8.92 -10.53 -7.11
CA THR A 110 -9.32 -9.48 -8.05
C THR A 110 -8.28 -9.31 -9.16
N LYS A 111 -8.59 -8.45 -10.12
CA LYS A 111 -7.65 -8.06 -11.19
C LYS A 111 -7.10 -6.67 -10.87
N GLY A 112 -5.79 -6.50 -11.10
CA GLY A 112 -5.13 -5.18 -11.04
C GLY A 112 -5.37 -4.33 -12.28
N PRO A 113 -4.89 -3.10 -12.31
CA PRO A 113 -4.04 -2.47 -11.29
C PRO A 113 -4.74 -2.18 -9.96
N TRP A 114 -4.01 -2.35 -8.85
CA TRP A 114 -4.51 -2.08 -7.50
C TRP A 114 -3.99 -0.75 -6.96
N LEU A 115 -4.87 -0.02 -6.24
CA LEU A 115 -4.49 1.15 -5.45
C LEU A 115 -4.60 0.82 -3.96
N ILE A 116 -3.49 0.94 -3.22
CA ILE A 116 -3.48 0.82 -1.77
C ILE A 116 -3.43 2.22 -1.16
N HIS A 117 -4.33 2.51 -0.23
CA HIS A 117 -4.34 3.78 0.46
C HIS A 117 -4.76 3.68 1.93
N CYS A 118 -4.37 4.69 2.70
CA CYS A 118 -4.93 4.96 4.02
C CYS A 118 -5.30 6.45 4.13
N HIS A 119 -5.18 7.07 5.28
CA HIS A 119 -5.50 8.49 5.42
C HIS A 119 -4.46 9.39 4.74
N ALA A 120 -3.19 9.28 5.14
CA ALA A 120 -2.08 10.05 4.57
C ALA A 120 -1.26 9.29 3.52
N GLY A 121 -1.48 7.97 3.37
CA GLY A 121 -0.67 7.13 2.48
C GLY A 121 0.73 6.81 3.04
N ILE A 122 0.99 7.10 4.32
CA ILE A 122 2.33 6.94 4.93
C ILE A 122 2.42 5.65 5.74
N TYR A 123 1.83 5.59 6.95
CA TYR A 123 2.07 4.53 7.92
C TYR A 123 1.53 3.17 7.51
N ARG A 124 0.20 3.01 7.50
CA ARG A 124 -0.46 1.74 7.12
C ARG A 124 -0.15 1.33 5.69
N THR A 125 -0.28 2.27 4.77
CA THR A 125 0.07 2.06 3.36
C THR A 125 1.54 1.75 3.21
N GLY A 126 2.42 2.52 3.86
CA GLY A 126 3.85 2.29 3.83
C GLY A 126 4.23 0.89 4.30
N PHE A 127 3.73 0.46 5.46
CA PHE A 127 4.02 -0.89 5.96
C PHE A 127 3.55 -1.99 4.98
N VAL A 128 2.32 -1.86 4.44
CA VAL A 128 1.80 -2.85 3.49
C VAL A 128 2.63 -2.88 2.20
N CYS A 129 3.05 -1.72 1.68
CA CYS A 129 3.94 -1.65 0.51
C CYS A 129 5.32 -2.26 0.82
N MET A 130 5.95 -1.92 1.96
CA MET A 130 7.22 -2.52 2.38
C MET A 130 7.15 -4.05 2.43
N VAL A 131 6.05 -4.62 2.96
CA VAL A 131 5.84 -6.08 2.96
C VAL A 131 5.78 -6.64 1.55
N LEU A 132 5.03 -6.01 0.65
CA LEU A 132 4.86 -6.49 -0.73
C LEU A 132 6.15 -6.34 -1.55
N GLU A 133 6.84 -5.21 -1.44
CA GLU A 133 8.11 -4.95 -2.12
C GLU A 133 9.17 -5.95 -1.67
N SER A 134 9.34 -6.13 -0.35
CA SER A 134 10.28 -7.11 0.22
C SER A 134 9.95 -8.53 -0.23
N PHE A 135 8.68 -8.93 -0.20
CA PHE A 135 8.21 -10.24 -0.67
C PHE A 135 8.51 -10.45 -2.15
N MET A 136 8.39 -9.42 -2.97
CA MET A 136 8.67 -9.46 -4.41
C MET A 136 10.17 -9.30 -4.74
N GLY A 137 11.04 -9.23 -3.71
CA GLY A 137 12.48 -9.24 -3.87
C GLY A 137 13.06 -7.89 -4.28
N ALA A 138 12.44 -6.79 -3.86
CA ALA A 138 13.04 -5.47 -3.95
C ALA A 138 14.30 -5.38 -3.07
N ALA A 139 15.27 -4.58 -3.49
CA ALA A 139 16.44 -4.28 -2.70
C ALA A 139 16.06 -3.51 -1.42
N LEU A 140 16.83 -3.66 -0.35
CA LEU A 140 16.54 -3.04 0.95
C LEU A 140 16.46 -1.52 0.86
N ASP A 141 17.35 -0.90 0.10
CA ASP A 141 17.37 0.53 -0.13
C ASP A 141 16.16 1.01 -0.97
N GLU A 142 15.69 0.24 -1.95
CA GLU A 142 14.46 0.54 -2.69
C GLU A 142 13.25 0.61 -1.76
N VAL A 143 13.08 -0.40 -0.88
CA VAL A 143 11.98 -0.47 0.11
C VAL A 143 12.03 0.70 1.09
N ILE A 144 13.23 1.03 1.61
CA ILE A 144 13.43 2.16 2.51
C ILE A 144 13.11 3.48 1.79
N ASN A 145 13.64 3.68 0.58
CA ASN A 145 13.46 4.91 -0.19
C ASN A 145 11.99 5.15 -0.54
N ASP A 146 11.24 4.10 -0.97
CA ASP A 146 9.80 4.26 -1.21
C ASP A 146 9.06 4.72 0.06
N TYR A 147 9.38 4.12 1.21
CA TYR A 147 8.76 4.56 2.46
C TYR A 147 9.09 6.02 2.80
N LEU A 148 10.36 6.43 2.67
CA LEU A 148 10.82 7.81 2.96
C LEU A 148 10.21 8.84 2.00
N LEU A 149 10.02 8.50 0.72
CA LEU A 149 9.33 9.37 -0.24
C LEU A 149 7.93 9.78 0.24
N SER A 150 7.23 8.90 0.95
CA SER A 150 5.90 9.21 1.48
C SER A 150 5.92 10.24 2.60
N PHE A 151 6.98 10.27 3.40
CA PHE A 151 7.16 11.28 4.43
C PHE A 151 7.48 12.63 3.82
N ASN A 152 8.47 12.67 2.94
CA ASN A 152 8.96 13.90 2.34
C ASN A 152 7.86 14.62 1.55
N SER A 153 7.05 13.91 0.77
CA SER A 153 5.99 14.51 -0.04
C SER A 153 4.88 15.21 0.78
N ILE A 154 4.66 14.82 2.03
CA ILE A 154 3.61 15.40 2.88
C ILE A 154 4.18 16.45 3.85
N PHE A 155 5.39 16.23 4.37
CA PHE A 155 5.99 17.11 5.39
C PHE A 155 6.72 18.31 4.81
N GLU A 156 7.22 18.28 3.57
CA GLU A 156 7.77 19.46 2.88
C GLU A 156 6.72 20.56 2.67
N SER A 157 5.44 20.19 2.61
CA SER A 157 4.31 21.12 2.44
C SER A 157 3.64 21.55 3.76
N SER A 158 4.13 21.11 4.93
CA SER A 158 3.48 21.35 6.22
C SER A 158 4.42 21.97 7.26
N ILE A 159 3.80 22.69 8.24
CA ILE A 159 4.47 23.24 9.44
C ILE A 159 5.18 22.18 10.31
N TYR A 160 5.06 20.90 9.99
CA TYR A 160 5.70 19.77 10.67
C TYR A 160 7.01 19.30 9.99
N ALA A 161 7.65 20.15 9.19
CA ALA A 161 8.91 19.88 8.48
C ALA A 161 10.10 19.47 9.38
N THR A 162 9.94 19.46 10.70
CA THR A 162 10.94 19.03 11.67
C THR A 162 11.03 17.52 11.89
N GLN A 163 10.07 16.75 11.38
CA GLN A 163 10.10 15.27 11.49
C GLN A 163 10.46 14.65 10.13
N LYS A 164 11.73 14.76 9.72
CA LYS A 164 12.25 13.92 8.64
C LYS A 164 12.28 12.48 9.13
N ALA A 165 11.56 11.59 8.44
CA ALA A 165 11.79 10.17 8.63
C ALA A 165 13.22 9.85 8.15
N ASP A 166 13.97 9.18 8.99
CA ASP A 166 15.29 8.67 8.66
C ASP A 166 15.22 7.17 8.32
N SER A 167 16.30 6.64 7.76
CA SER A 167 16.40 5.22 7.43
C SER A 167 16.22 4.32 8.65
N GLN A 168 16.56 4.80 9.86
CA GLN A 168 16.37 4.03 11.10
C GLN A 168 14.88 3.91 11.45
N ALA A 169 14.06 4.96 11.21
CA ALA A 169 12.61 4.87 11.40
C ALA A 169 11.98 3.86 10.43
N ALA A 170 12.40 3.88 9.18
CA ALA A 170 11.96 2.89 8.19
C ALA A 170 12.37 1.46 8.58
N MET A 171 13.62 1.28 9.03
CA MET A 171 14.12 -0.02 9.51
C MET A 171 13.36 -0.53 10.74
N ARG A 172 13.01 0.33 11.69
CA ARG A 172 12.17 -0.06 12.86
C ARG A 172 10.80 -0.59 12.44
N ILE A 173 10.18 0.01 11.41
CA ILE A 173 8.89 -0.46 10.90
C ILE A 173 9.08 -1.77 10.13
N LEU A 174 10.12 -1.88 9.32
CA LEU A 174 10.44 -3.08 8.56
C LEU A 174 10.73 -4.27 9.48
N SER A 175 11.41 -4.03 10.62
CA SER A 175 11.77 -5.07 11.59
C SER A 175 10.56 -5.77 12.24
N VAL A 176 9.35 -5.22 12.12
CA VAL A 176 8.12 -5.89 12.56
C VAL A 176 7.92 -7.24 11.85
N MET A 177 8.46 -7.43 10.64
CA MET A 177 8.40 -8.70 9.94
C MET A 177 9.37 -9.76 10.47
N SER A 178 10.43 -9.37 11.17
CA SER A 178 11.57 -10.25 11.45
C SER A 178 11.56 -10.92 12.82
N GLU A 179 10.59 -10.64 13.68
CA GLU A 179 10.47 -11.15 15.07
C GLU A 179 11.71 -10.90 15.95
N SER A 180 12.92 -11.15 15.48
CA SER A 180 14.18 -10.94 16.22
C SER A 180 15.43 -10.96 15.34
N MET A 181 15.29 -11.19 14.03
CA MET A 181 16.45 -11.25 13.11
C MET A 181 16.81 -9.85 12.61
N THR A 182 18.09 -9.57 12.51
CA THR A 182 18.58 -8.38 11.81
C THR A 182 18.29 -8.48 10.33
N ILE A 183 17.54 -7.52 9.80
CA ILE A 183 17.22 -7.45 8.37
C ILE A 183 18.43 -6.91 7.60
N ASN A 184 18.75 -7.56 6.49
CA ASN A 184 19.75 -7.13 5.52
C ASN A 184 19.31 -7.53 4.10
N GLU A 185 20.08 -7.14 3.10
CA GLU A 185 19.81 -7.39 1.70
C GLU A 185 19.62 -8.89 1.37
N GLN A 186 20.40 -9.77 2.00
CA GLN A 186 20.39 -11.20 1.69
C GLN A 186 19.17 -11.92 2.25
N ASN A 187 18.59 -11.43 3.35
CA ASN A 187 17.51 -12.13 4.06
C ASN A 187 16.13 -11.46 3.97
N LEU A 188 16.04 -10.22 3.45
CA LEU A 188 14.80 -9.43 3.43
C LEU A 188 13.63 -10.18 2.80
N LYS A 189 13.83 -10.73 1.60
CA LYS A 189 12.81 -11.49 0.89
C LYS A 189 12.32 -12.71 1.67
N GLN A 190 13.25 -13.48 2.22
CA GLN A 190 12.93 -14.67 3.02
C GLN A 190 12.17 -14.32 4.29
N ILE A 191 12.52 -13.20 4.93
CA ILE A 191 11.82 -12.68 6.11
C ILE A 191 10.38 -12.30 5.74
N ALA A 192 10.19 -11.55 4.65
CA ALA A 192 8.86 -11.17 4.19
C ALA A 192 7.99 -12.38 3.83
N GLU A 193 8.53 -13.37 3.14
CA GLU A 193 7.83 -14.61 2.81
C GLU A 193 7.44 -15.40 4.06
N THR A 194 8.36 -15.54 5.02
CA THR A 194 8.12 -16.18 6.31
C THR A 194 7.02 -15.44 7.11
N TYR A 195 7.08 -14.11 7.14
CA TYR A 195 6.05 -13.28 7.77
C TYR A 195 4.67 -13.50 7.15
N LEU A 196 4.57 -13.53 5.83
CA LEU A 196 3.31 -13.79 5.14
C LEU A 196 2.76 -15.18 5.42
N GLN A 197 3.62 -16.20 5.50
CA GLN A 197 3.21 -17.58 5.77
C GLN A 197 2.88 -17.79 7.26
N LYS A 198 3.82 -17.49 8.16
CA LYS A 198 3.71 -17.87 9.57
C LYS A 198 2.89 -16.87 10.40
N THR A 199 3.12 -15.57 10.18
CA THR A 199 2.50 -14.52 11.01
C THR A 199 1.15 -14.08 10.45
N ILE A 200 1.04 -13.89 9.13
CA ILE A 200 -0.22 -13.54 8.46
C ILE A 200 -1.05 -14.78 8.16
N GLY A 201 -0.42 -15.93 7.97
CA GLY A 201 -1.06 -17.23 7.80
C GLY A 201 -1.61 -17.44 6.38
N LEU A 202 -0.93 -16.96 5.35
CA LEU A 202 -1.20 -17.35 3.97
C LEU A 202 -0.69 -18.77 3.72
N SER A 203 -1.46 -19.58 3.00
CA SER A 203 -1.00 -20.87 2.53
C SER A 203 0.04 -20.73 1.41
N VAL A 204 0.80 -21.79 1.16
CA VAL A 204 1.79 -21.84 0.06
C VAL A 204 1.13 -21.48 -1.28
N LYS A 205 -0.07 -22.02 -1.55
CA LYS A 205 -0.83 -21.68 -2.75
C LYS A 205 -1.23 -20.21 -2.83
N GLU A 206 -1.63 -19.58 -1.71
CA GLU A 206 -1.96 -18.16 -1.66
C GLU A 206 -0.72 -17.28 -1.87
N ILE A 207 0.43 -17.68 -1.37
CA ILE A 207 1.73 -17.02 -1.60
C ILE A 207 2.07 -17.02 -3.10
N GLU A 208 1.97 -18.18 -3.74
CA GLU A 208 2.23 -18.31 -5.17
C GLU A 208 1.25 -17.47 -6.01
N LEU A 209 -0.04 -17.51 -5.70
CA LEU A 209 -1.05 -16.69 -6.37
C LEU A 209 -0.78 -15.19 -6.19
N LEU A 210 -0.42 -14.76 -4.99
CA LEU A 210 -0.07 -13.36 -4.72
C LEU A 210 1.12 -12.91 -5.56
N LYS A 211 2.17 -13.74 -5.61
CA LYS A 211 3.36 -13.50 -6.43
C LYS A 211 3.00 -13.35 -7.92
N ASN A 212 2.23 -14.31 -8.47
CA ASN A 212 1.80 -14.28 -9.87
C ASN A 212 0.96 -13.04 -10.18
N LYS A 213 0.06 -12.66 -9.26
CA LYS A 213 -0.74 -11.43 -9.41
C LYS A 213 0.11 -10.17 -9.49
N LEU A 214 1.08 -10.03 -8.59
CA LEU A 214 1.94 -8.85 -8.56
C LEU A 214 2.96 -8.82 -9.71
N SER A 215 3.41 -9.98 -10.19
CA SER A 215 4.30 -10.07 -11.37
C SER A 215 3.57 -9.98 -12.71
N GLY A 216 2.23 -9.87 -12.72
CA GLY A 216 1.45 -9.79 -13.96
C GLY A 216 1.35 -11.12 -14.75
N THR A 217 1.73 -12.24 -14.15
CA THR A 217 1.72 -13.58 -14.77
C THR A 217 0.47 -14.37 -14.37
N TYR A 218 -0.72 -14.01 -14.90
CA TYR A 218 -2.00 -14.69 -14.58
C TYR A 218 -2.97 -14.67 -15.77
#